data_193e7248fb18a5c121498ed9d4061ccf
#
_entry.id   193e7248fb18a5c121498ed9d4061ccf
#
_cell.length_a   1.000
_cell.length_b   1.000
_cell.length_c   1.000
_cell.angle_alpha   90.00
_cell.angle_beta   90.00
_cell.angle_gamma   90.00
#
_symmetry.space_group_name_H-M   'P 1'
#
loop_
_entity.id
_entity.type
_entity.pdbx_description
1 polymer ?
#
loop_
_entity_poly.entity_id
_entity_poly.type
_entity_poly.pdbx_seq_one_letter_code
_entity_poly.pdbx_strand_id
1 'polypeptide(L)'
;LKMHTFTDEKKEECPEKKKENRKNISAVKENVSAWERVLKSREKERPVGKDYIDRLFTDFVELHGDRYYKDDPAVVGGIAYFHGKAVTVIAQCKGKTTKENLERNFAMPSPEGYRKALRLMKQAEKFQRPVICFVDTPGAFCGMEAEERGQGEAIARNLYEMSALKVPVLSIVIGEGGSGGALALAVADEVWMMENAVYSVLSPEGFASILWKDSKRASEAAGVMRLTAADLKELK
;
A
#
# COMPACT_ATOMS: atom_id res chain seq x y z
N LEU A 1 -30.62 7.84 1.50
CA LEU A 1 -30.67 6.36 1.51
C LEU A 1 -30.07 5.90 2.83
N LYS A 2 -30.84 5.18 3.65
CA LYS A 2 -30.43 4.72 4.98
C LYS A 2 -29.31 3.68 4.83
N MET A 3 -28.17 3.94 5.48
CA MET A 3 -27.14 2.96 5.73
C MET A 3 -27.73 1.86 6.61
N HIS A 4 -27.78 0.63 6.10
CA HIS A 4 -28.03 -0.52 6.95
C HIS A 4 -26.76 -0.85 7.71
N THR A 5 -26.78 -0.59 8.99
CA THR A 5 -25.80 -1.06 9.97
C THR A 5 -25.81 -2.58 9.96
N PHE A 6 -24.62 -3.17 9.80
CA PHE A 6 -24.39 -4.59 10.03
C PHE A 6 -24.43 -4.85 11.54
N THR A 7 -25.60 -5.24 12.04
CA THR A 7 -25.73 -5.87 13.35
C THR A 7 -26.55 -7.13 13.21
N ASP A 8 -25.94 -8.19 13.72
CA ASP A 8 -26.54 -9.46 14.15
C ASP A 8 -27.18 -10.40 13.12
N GLU A 9 -26.37 -11.43 12.74
CA GLU A 9 -26.89 -12.80 12.85
C GLU A 9 -25.73 -13.81 12.95
N LYS A 10 -25.84 -14.63 14.01
CA LYS A 10 -25.06 -15.82 14.40
C LYS A 10 -23.74 -15.57 15.12
N LYS A 11 -23.85 -15.44 16.44
CA LYS A 11 -22.80 -15.82 17.37
C LYS A 11 -22.61 -17.33 17.32
N GLU A 12 -21.69 -17.83 16.51
CA GLU A 12 -21.07 -19.12 16.78
C GLU A 12 -20.09 -18.94 17.93
N GLU A 13 -20.32 -19.67 19.02
CA GLU A 13 -19.46 -19.70 20.18
C GLU A 13 -18.05 -20.14 19.78
N CYS A 14 -17.10 -19.23 19.93
CA CYS A 14 -15.69 -19.49 19.66
C CYS A 14 -15.10 -20.25 20.85
N PRO A 15 -14.55 -21.48 20.69
CA PRO A 15 -14.00 -22.26 21.79
C PRO A 15 -12.97 -21.49 22.60
N GLU A 16 -12.96 -21.65 23.92
CA GLU A 16 -12.10 -20.92 24.89
C GLU A 16 -10.60 -20.95 24.55
N LYS A 17 -10.12 -21.98 23.86
CA LYS A 17 -8.73 -22.09 23.37
C LYS A 17 -8.31 -20.97 22.39
N LYS A 18 -9.23 -20.31 21.69
CA LYS A 18 -8.93 -19.15 20.83
C LYS A 18 -8.78 -17.85 21.63
N LYS A 19 -9.34 -17.76 22.83
CA LYS A 19 -9.20 -16.60 23.71
C LYS A 19 -7.83 -16.57 24.40
N GLU A 20 -7.27 -17.73 24.72
CA GLU A 20 -5.96 -17.85 25.35
C GLU A 20 -4.81 -17.49 24.41
N ASN A 21 -4.89 -17.91 23.14
CA ASN A 21 -3.94 -17.49 22.11
C ASN A 21 -3.97 -15.97 21.81
N ARG A 22 -5.15 -15.33 21.88
CA ARG A 22 -5.24 -13.87 21.70
C ARG A 22 -4.68 -13.09 22.89
N LYS A 23 -4.75 -13.61 24.12
CA LYS A 23 -4.14 -12.98 25.30
C LYS A 23 -2.61 -13.11 25.30
N ASN A 24 -2.06 -14.20 24.77
CA ASN A 24 -0.60 -14.37 24.67
C ASN A 24 0.04 -13.51 23.56
N ILE A 25 -0.69 -13.15 22.51
CA ILE A 25 -0.21 -12.23 21.47
C ILE A 25 -0.16 -10.77 22.00
N SER A 26 -0.95 -10.42 23.01
CA SER A 26 -0.95 -9.07 23.59
C SER A 26 0.14 -8.85 24.66
N ALA A 27 0.88 -9.88 25.07
CA ALA A 27 1.79 -9.83 26.21
C ALA A 27 3.27 -9.58 25.88
N VAL A 28 3.67 -9.62 24.60
CA VAL A 28 5.03 -9.24 24.19
C VAL A 28 4.92 -8.05 23.22
N LYS A 29 4.69 -6.86 23.75
CA LYS A 29 5.09 -5.64 23.04
C LYS A 29 6.62 -5.61 23.11
N GLU A 30 7.29 -6.30 22.19
CA GLU A 30 8.67 -6.00 21.90
C GLU A 30 8.76 -4.51 21.62
N ASN A 31 9.67 -3.84 22.29
CA ASN A 31 9.92 -2.41 22.12
C ASN A 31 10.74 -2.23 20.82
N VAL A 32 10.12 -2.59 19.68
CA VAL A 32 10.74 -2.55 18.36
C VAL A 32 10.92 -1.10 17.98
N SER A 33 12.17 -0.68 17.77
CA SER A 33 12.51 0.68 17.38
C SER A 33 11.95 1.03 15.98
N ALA A 34 11.82 2.33 15.70
CA ALA A 34 11.39 2.78 14.38
C ALA A 34 12.32 2.28 13.26
N TRP A 35 13.63 2.23 13.53
CA TRP A 35 14.60 1.70 12.57
C TRP A 35 14.43 0.20 12.31
N GLU A 36 14.20 -0.61 13.34
CA GLU A 36 13.90 -2.04 13.16
C GLU A 36 12.62 -2.26 12.33
N ARG A 37 11.60 -1.41 12.49
CA ARG A 37 10.40 -1.46 11.62
C ARG A 37 10.74 -1.11 10.17
N VAL A 38 11.60 -0.13 9.93
CA VAL A 38 12.12 0.17 8.58
C VAL A 38 12.80 -1.06 7.98
N LEU A 39 13.68 -1.73 8.73
CA LEU A 39 14.35 -2.94 8.27
C LEU A 39 13.35 -4.07 8.00
N LYS A 40 12.41 -4.31 8.92
CA LYS A 40 11.35 -5.30 8.76
C LYS A 40 10.47 -4.99 7.53
N SER A 41 10.17 -3.73 7.25
CA SER A 41 9.40 -3.33 6.06
C SER A 41 10.10 -3.65 4.73
N ARG A 42 11.40 -3.91 4.77
CA ARG A 42 12.27 -4.21 3.61
C ARG A 42 12.68 -5.68 3.50
N GLU A 43 12.30 -6.50 4.47
CA GLU A 43 12.66 -7.94 4.47
C GLU A 43 12.11 -8.65 3.24
N LYS A 44 12.93 -9.54 2.64
CA LYS A 44 12.58 -10.27 1.40
C LYS A 44 11.49 -11.32 1.63
N GLU A 45 11.46 -11.91 2.81
CA GLU A 45 10.51 -12.99 3.16
C GLU A 45 9.10 -12.46 3.49
N ARG A 46 8.91 -11.16 3.50
CA ARG A 46 7.59 -10.57 3.75
C ARG A 46 6.63 -10.89 2.61
N PRO A 47 5.32 -11.06 2.93
CA PRO A 47 4.30 -11.08 1.91
C PRO A 47 4.31 -9.78 1.10
N VAL A 48 4.27 -9.90 -0.23
CA VAL A 48 4.15 -8.76 -1.16
C VAL A 48 2.69 -8.59 -1.60
N GLY A 49 2.36 -7.51 -2.28
CA GLY A 49 0.99 -7.21 -2.70
C GLY A 49 0.29 -8.37 -3.42
N LYS A 50 1.01 -9.11 -4.28
CA LYS A 50 0.46 -10.29 -4.96
C LYS A 50 0.06 -11.40 -4.00
N ASP A 51 0.81 -11.64 -2.93
CA ASP A 51 0.47 -12.67 -1.92
C ASP A 51 -0.84 -12.33 -1.19
N TYR A 52 -1.09 -11.06 -0.91
CA TYR A 52 -2.36 -10.61 -0.33
C TYR A 52 -3.51 -10.80 -1.31
N ILE A 53 -3.31 -10.50 -2.59
CA ILE A 53 -4.31 -10.74 -3.63
C ILE A 53 -4.67 -12.24 -3.67
N ASP A 54 -3.68 -13.11 -3.78
CA ASP A 54 -3.90 -14.55 -3.94
C ASP A 54 -4.51 -15.23 -2.70
N ARG A 55 -4.35 -14.66 -1.50
CA ARG A 55 -4.84 -15.24 -0.26
C ARG A 55 -6.19 -14.71 0.20
N LEU A 56 -6.49 -13.45 -0.11
CA LEU A 56 -7.69 -12.77 0.40
C LEU A 56 -8.83 -12.77 -0.59
N PHE A 57 -8.55 -12.92 -1.88
CA PHE A 57 -9.54 -12.77 -2.94
C PHE A 57 -9.67 -14.05 -3.76
N THR A 58 -10.84 -14.23 -4.36
CA THR A 58 -11.10 -15.30 -5.32
C THR A 58 -11.35 -14.74 -6.71
N ASP A 59 -11.14 -15.56 -7.74
CA ASP A 59 -11.43 -15.26 -9.14
C ASP A 59 -10.78 -13.94 -9.63
N PHE A 60 -9.53 -13.70 -9.21
CA PHE A 60 -8.80 -12.50 -9.60
C PHE A 60 -8.49 -12.50 -11.10
N VAL A 61 -9.00 -11.49 -11.80
CA VAL A 61 -8.72 -11.22 -13.21
C VAL A 61 -7.86 -9.97 -13.30
N GLU A 62 -6.58 -10.15 -13.63
CA GLU A 62 -5.64 -9.05 -13.79
C GLU A 62 -5.93 -8.26 -15.07
N LEU A 63 -5.85 -6.93 -14.96
CA LEU A 63 -6.09 -5.99 -16.06
C LEU A 63 -4.83 -5.16 -16.31
N HIS A 64 -4.29 -5.26 -17.51
CA HIS A 64 -3.02 -4.67 -17.89
C HIS A 64 -3.14 -3.36 -18.66
N GLY A 65 -2.07 -2.57 -18.63
CA GLY A 65 -1.86 -1.38 -19.46
C GLY A 65 -2.60 -0.13 -19.01
N ASP A 66 -2.01 1.02 -19.31
CA ASP A 66 -2.53 2.34 -18.98
C ASP A 66 -3.47 2.93 -20.06
N ARG A 67 -3.54 2.34 -21.24
CA ARG A 67 -4.27 2.80 -22.44
C ARG A 67 -3.64 4.02 -23.12
N TYR A 68 -2.43 4.40 -22.74
CA TYR A 68 -1.68 5.50 -23.36
C TYR A 68 -0.34 5.05 -23.94
N TYR A 69 0.44 4.27 -23.20
CA TYR A 69 1.79 3.91 -23.60
C TYR A 69 2.08 2.42 -23.43
N LYS A 70 2.08 1.91 -22.19
CA LYS A 70 2.41 0.50 -21.91
C LYS A 70 1.81 -0.01 -20.60
N ASP A 71 2.13 -1.23 -20.24
CA ASP A 71 1.90 -1.76 -18.90
C ASP A 71 3.06 -1.44 -17.96
N ASP A 72 2.79 -1.47 -16.65
CA ASP A 72 3.79 -1.37 -15.60
C ASP A 72 3.62 -2.53 -14.61
N PRO A 73 4.57 -3.48 -14.56
CA PRO A 73 4.49 -4.63 -13.66
C PRO A 73 4.70 -4.28 -12.18
N ALA A 74 5.17 -3.05 -11.86
CA ALA A 74 5.26 -2.57 -10.49
C ALA A 74 3.87 -2.40 -9.84
N VAL A 75 2.82 -2.25 -10.66
CA VAL A 75 1.42 -2.17 -10.21
C VAL A 75 0.64 -3.35 -10.77
N VAL A 76 0.14 -4.20 -9.90
CA VAL A 76 -0.80 -5.29 -10.22
C VAL A 76 -2.19 -4.82 -9.86
N GLY A 77 -3.16 -5.00 -10.76
CA GLY A 77 -4.52 -4.59 -10.46
C GLY A 77 -5.56 -5.28 -11.33
N GLY A 78 -6.75 -5.42 -10.81
CA GLY A 78 -7.82 -6.13 -11.50
C GLY A 78 -9.12 -6.20 -10.71
N ILE A 79 -9.97 -7.13 -11.11
CA ILE A 79 -11.25 -7.40 -10.50
C ILE A 79 -11.17 -8.75 -9.79
N ALA A 80 -11.77 -8.83 -8.61
CA ALA A 80 -11.81 -10.05 -7.82
C ALA A 80 -13.10 -10.12 -6.98
N TYR A 81 -13.29 -11.22 -6.29
CA TYR A 81 -14.31 -11.32 -5.25
C TYR A 81 -13.68 -11.31 -3.85
N PHE A 82 -14.28 -10.55 -2.95
CA PHE A 82 -13.97 -10.54 -1.53
C PHE A 82 -15.24 -10.90 -0.75
N HIS A 83 -15.26 -12.07 -0.11
CA HIS A 83 -16.46 -12.61 0.56
C HIS A 83 -17.72 -12.54 -0.31
N GLY A 84 -17.60 -12.94 -1.58
CA GLY A 84 -18.71 -12.99 -2.54
C GLY A 84 -19.13 -11.63 -3.13
N LYS A 85 -18.44 -10.53 -2.76
CA LYS A 85 -18.68 -9.19 -3.34
C LYS A 85 -17.59 -8.86 -4.35
N ALA A 86 -17.99 -8.40 -5.55
CA ALA A 86 -17.05 -7.94 -6.56
C ALA A 86 -16.35 -6.67 -6.10
N VAL A 87 -15.02 -6.66 -6.15
CA VAL A 87 -14.15 -5.54 -5.77
C VAL A 87 -13.11 -5.27 -6.85
N THR A 88 -12.56 -4.08 -6.87
CA THR A 88 -11.35 -3.76 -7.64
C THR A 88 -10.17 -3.75 -6.67
N VAL A 89 -9.12 -4.51 -6.99
CA VAL A 89 -7.90 -4.61 -6.17
C VAL A 89 -6.73 -4.06 -6.95
N ILE A 90 -5.92 -3.24 -6.29
CA ILE A 90 -4.73 -2.62 -6.85
C ILE A 90 -3.59 -2.77 -5.84
N ALA A 91 -2.43 -3.22 -6.28
CA ALA A 91 -1.28 -3.42 -5.39
C ALA A 91 0.01 -2.92 -6.03
N GLN A 92 0.80 -2.19 -5.28
CA GLN A 92 2.22 -2.01 -5.59
C GLN A 92 2.94 -3.29 -5.17
N CYS A 93 3.71 -3.86 -6.08
CA CYS A 93 4.28 -5.19 -5.89
C CYS A 93 5.79 -5.20 -6.07
N LYS A 94 6.51 -5.53 -4.98
CA LYS A 94 7.90 -5.98 -5.04
C LYS A 94 7.97 -7.38 -5.65
N GLY A 95 9.11 -7.75 -6.19
CA GLY A 95 9.42 -9.12 -6.57
C GLY A 95 9.99 -9.91 -5.39
N LYS A 96 9.92 -11.23 -5.45
CA LYS A 96 10.56 -12.14 -4.48
C LYS A 96 11.98 -12.50 -4.85
N THR A 97 12.30 -12.42 -6.14
CA THR A 97 13.64 -12.65 -6.68
C THR A 97 14.26 -11.34 -7.19
N THR A 98 15.58 -11.33 -7.35
CA THR A 98 16.28 -10.16 -7.93
C THR A 98 15.77 -9.85 -9.33
N LYS A 99 15.50 -10.89 -10.14
CA LYS A 99 14.96 -10.74 -11.49
C LYS A 99 13.59 -10.07 -11.46
N GLU A 100 12.67 -10.59 -10.66
CA GLU A 100 11.33 -9.99 -10.50
C GLU A 100 11.37 -8.55 -9.99
N ASN A 101 12.30 -8.24 -9.06
CA ASN A 101 12.47 -6.89 -8.57
C ASN A 101 12.95 -5.93 -9.67
N LEU A 102 13.86 -6.37 -10.54
CA LEU A 102 14.28 -5.57 -11.69
C LEU A 102 13.13 -5.34 -12.67
N GLU A 103 12.36 -6.38 -12.99
CA GLU A 103 11.19 -6.28 -13.86
C GLU A 103 10.12 -5.34 -13.31
N ARG A 104 9.99 -5.24 -11.96
CA ARG A 104 9.02 -4.41 -11.25
C ARG A 104 9.60 -3.07 -10.78
N ASN A 105 10.77 -2.66 -11.26
CA ASN A 105 11.47 -1.47 -10.77
C ASN A 105 11.52 -1.38 -9.23
N PHE A 106 11.70 -2.50 -8.52
CA PHE A 106 11.68 -2.56 -7.05
C PHE A 106 10.39 -1.99 -6.43
N ALA A 107 9.27 -2.20 -7.09
CA ALA A 107 7.97 -1.60 -6.77
C ALA A 107 7.96 -0.07 -6.83
N MET A 108 8.79 0.53 -7.66
CA MET A 108 8.75 1.96 -7.98
C MET A 108 7.93 2.15 -9.27
N PRO A 109 6.65 2.54 -9.20
CA PRO A 109 5.83 2.66 -10.40
C PRO A 109 6.31 3.79 -11.31
N SER A 110 6.26 3.52 -12.61
CA SER A 110 6.34 4.50 -13.68
C SER A 110 4.99 5.22 -13.85
N PRO A 111 4.89 6.28 -14.66
CA PRO A 111 3.62 6.97 -14.91
C PRO A 111 2.50 6.04 -15.37
N GLU A 112 2.87 5.00 -16.13
CA GLU A 112 1.95 3.96 -16.63
C GLU A 112 1.27 3.19 -15.50
N GLY A 113 2.01 2.90 -14.42
CA GLY A 113 1.47 2.22 -13.25
C GLY A 113 0.40 3.03 -12.54
N TYR A 114 0.64 4.33 -12.35
CA TYR A 114 -0.34 5.25 -11.75
C TYR A 114 -1.56 5.45 -12.66
N ARG A 115 -1.36 5.63 -13.97
CA ARG A 115 -2.46 5.74 -14.92
C ARG A 115 -3.29 4.46 -15.03
N LYS A 116 -2.65 3.28 -14.98
CA LYS A 116 -3.33 1.99 -14.89
C LYS A 116 -4.19 1.92 -13.62
N ALA A 117 -3.63 2.28 -12.47
CA ALA A 117 -4.36 2.31 -11.21
C ALA A 117 -5.60 3.22 -11.30
N LEU A 118 -5.43 4.45 -11.77
CA LEU A 118 -6.54 5.39 -11.94
C LEU A 118 -7.62 4.85 -12.88
N ARG A 119 -7.22 4.26 -14.00
CA ARG A 119 -8.16 3.64 -14.94
C ARG A 119 -9.01 2.55 -14.27
N LEU A 120 -8.40 1.72 -13.43
CA LEU A 120 -9.10 0.68 -12.68
C LEU A 120 -10.05 1.27 -11.62
N MET A 121 -9.64 2.34 -10.95
CA MET A 121 -10.48 3.08 -9.98
C MET A 121 -11.70 3.70 -10.66
N LYS A 122 -11.51 4.35 -11.82
CA LYS A 122 -12.64 4.91 -12.60
C LYS A 122 -13.57 3.82 -13.14
N GLN A 123 -13.02 2.67 -13.50
CA GLN A 123 -13.85 1.51 -13.86
C GLN A 123 -14.61 0.98 -12.63
N ALA A 124 -13.98 0.94 -11.46
CA ALA A 124 -14.64 0.55 -10.23
C ALA A 124 -15.81 1.48 -9.90
N GLU A 125 -15.62 2.78 -9.99
CA GLU A 125 -16.67 3.79 -9.80
C GLU A 125 -17.84 3.57 -10.76
N LYS A 126 -17.56 3.40 -12.05
CA LYS A 126 -18.59 3.14 -13.07
C LYS A 126 -19.46 1.91 -12.75
N PHE A 127 -18.86 0.85 -12.22
CA PHE A 127 -19.53 -0.41 -11.91
C PHE A 127 -19.86 -0.57 -10.43
N GLN A 128 -19.74 0.50 -9.64
CA GLN A 128 -20.08 0.53 -8.21
C GLN A 128 -19.36 -0.55 -7.38
N ARG A 129 -18.10 -0.84 -7.70
CA ARG A 129 -17.24 -1.75 -6.94
C ARG A 129 -16.38 -0.98 -5.95
N PRO A 130 -16.28 -1.43 -4.69
CA PRO A 130 -15.26 -0.93 -3.78
C PRO A 130 -13.84 -1.13 -4.33
N VAL A 131 -12.93 -0.24 -3.95
CA VAL A 131 -11.51 -0.30 -4.31
C VAL A 131 -10.69 -0.65 -3.08
N ILE A 132 -9.79 -1.61 -3.22
CA ILE A 132 -8.83 -2.00 -2.18
C ILE A 132 -7.43 -1.83 -2.73
N CYS A 133 -6.62 -0.97 -2.09
CA CYS A 133 -5.25 -0.70 -2.48
C CYS A 133 -4.26 -1.28 -1.47
N PHE A 134 -3.25 -2.00 -1.94
CA PHE A 134 -2.10 -2.42 -1.15
C PHE A 134 -0.89 -1.57 -1.52
N VAL A 135 -0.35 -0.85 -0.54
CA VAL A 135 0.75 0.09 -0.74
C VAL A 135 2.04 -0.52 -0.22
N ASP A 136 3.01 -0.71 -1.10
CA ASP A 136 4.37 -1.17 -0.77
C ASP A 136 5.37 -0.68 -1.83
N THR A 137 5.87 0.53 -1.66
CA THR A 137 6.83 1.16 -2.57
C THR A 137 7.81 2.04 -1.81
N PRO A 138 9.10 2.04 -2.17
CA PRO A 138 10.04 3.04 -1.65
C PRO A 138 9.79 4.45 -2.23
N GLY A 139 9.00 4.57 -3.30
CA GLY A 139 8.65 5.81 -3.98
C GLY A 139 8.30 5.59 -5.45
N ALA A 140 8.01 6.66 -6.16
CA ALA A 140 7.82 6.62 -7.61
C ALA A 140 9.17 6.45 -8.33
N PHE A 141 9.16 5.82 -9.51
CA PHE A 141 10.35 5.74 -10.33
C PHE A 141 10.83 7.14 -10.75
N CYS A 142 12.10 7.45 -10.51
CA CYS A 142 12.69 8.79 -10.69
C CYS A 142 13.61 8.89 -11.91
N GLY A 143 13.42 8.07 -12.93
CA GLY A 143 14.19 8.12 -14.18
C GLY A 143 13.73 9.24 -15.11
N MET A 144 14.65 9.75 -15.94
CA MET A 144 14.36 10.77 -16.96
C MET A 144 13.17 10.39 -17.85
N GLU A 145 13.12 9.13 -18.28
CA GLU A 145 12.02 8.59 -19.07
C GLU A 145 10.65 8.68 -18.37
N ALA A 146 10.61 8.57 -17.04
CA ALA A 146 9.37 8.71 -16.29
C ALA A 146 8.93 10.18 -16.25
N GLU A 147 9.88 11.11 -16.06
CA GLU A 147 9.59 12.55 -16.10
C GLU A 147 9.06 12.98 -17.48
N GLU A 148 9.69 12.51 -18.57
CA GLU A 148 9.25 12.78 -19.95
C GLU A 148 7.83 12.28 -20.21
N ARG A 149 7.40 11.20 -19.55
CA ARG A 149 6.06 10.63 -19.66
C ARG A 149 5.07 11.11 -18.59
N GLY A 150 5.45 12.14 -17.82
CA GLY A 150 4.57 12.83 -16.89
C GLY A 150 4.39 12.14 -15.54
N GLN A 151 5.48 11.75 -14.87
CA GLN A 151 5.44 11.10 -13.55
C GLN A 151 4.70 11.94 -12.51
N GLY A 152 5.06 13.22 -12.39
CA GLY A 152 4.41 14.13 -11.44
C GLY A 152 2.92 14.34 -11.75
N GLU A 153 2.55 14.46 -13.02
CA GLU A 153 1.15 14.59 -13.46
C GLU A 153 0.35 13.33 -13.11
N ALA A 154 0.89 12.14 -13.40
CA ALA A 154 0.19 10.89 -13.13
C ALA A 154 -0.09 10.69 -11.65
N ILE A 155 0.85 11.06 -10.76
CA ILE A 155 0.68 11.05 -9.32
C ILE A 155 -0.38 12.09 -8.90
N ALA A 156 -0.23 13.35 -9.31
CA ALA A 156 -1.16 14.41 -8.95
C ALA A 156 -2.59 14.12 -9.42
N ARG A 157 -2.73 13.53 -10.58
CA ARG A 157 -4.03 13.10 -11.12
C ARG A 157 -4.68 12.03 -10.25
N ASN A 158 -3.90 11.04 -9.80
CA ASN A 158 -4.42 10.04 -8.88
C ASN A 158 -4.94 10.67 -7.58
N LEU A 159 -4.18 11.60 -6.97
CA LEU A 159 -4.60 12.28 -5.74
C LEU A 159 -5.95 13.00 -5.94
N TYR A 160 -6.04 13.78 -7.02
CA TYR A 160 -7.24 14.54 -7.34
C TYR A 160 -8.46 13.65 -7.60
N GLU A 161 -8.30 12.64 -8.46
CA GLU A 161 -9.42 11.78 -8.86
C GLU A 161 -9.84 10.82 -7.75
N MET A 162 -8.90 10.30 -6.94
CA MET A 162 -9.23 9.45 -5.79
C MET A 162 -10.05 10.19 -4.75
N SER A 163 -9.77 11.47 -4.50
CA SER A 163 -10.54 12.27 -3.56
C SER A 163 -12.01 12.50 -3.99
N ALA A 164 -12.30 12.29 -5.26
CA ALA A 164 -13.63 12.49 -5.85
C ALA A 164 -14.39 11.18 -6.14
N LEU A 165 -13.78 10.00 -5.90
CA LEU A 165 -14.42 8.71 -6.15
C LEU A 165 -15.68 8.54 -5.28
N LYS A 166 -16.73 8.00 -5.89
CA LYS A 166 -18.04 7.78 -5.26
C LYS A 166 -18.26 6.33 -4.81
N VAL A 167 -17.21 5.55 -4.74
CA VAL A 167 -17.20 4.18 -4.22
C VAL A 167 -16.25 4.10 -3.05
N PRO A 168 -16.48 3.21 -2.06
CA PRO A 168 -15.58 3.05 -0.94
C PRO A 168 -14.16 2.69 -1.39
N VAL A 169 -13.17 3.38 -0.83
CA VAL A 169 -11.75 3.13 -1.06
C VAL A 169 -11.07 2.81 0.25
N LEU A 170 -10.43 1.65 0.33
CA LEU A 170 -9.58 1.24 1.44
C LEU A 170 -8.15 1.12 0.95
N SER A 171 -7.21 1.82 1.59
CA SER A 171 -5.78 1.67 1.33
C SER A 171 -5.07 1.06 2.52
N ILE A 172 -4.22 0.07 2.26
CA ILE A 172 -3.50 -0.68 3.29
C ILE A 172 -2.00 -0.58 3.01
N VAL A 173 -1.27 0.11 3.88
CA VAL A 173 0.19 0.16 3.81
C VAL A 173 0.74 -1.13 4.41
N ILE A 174 1.28 -1.99 3.56
CA ILE A 174 1.74 -3.33 3.94
C ILE A 174 3.25 -3.42 4.14
N GLY A 175 4.02 -2.44 3.66
CA GLY A 175 5.47 -2.40 3.73
C GLY A 175 6.00 -0.98 3.77
N GLU A 176 6.72 -0.56 2.74
CA GLU A 176 7.17 0.81 2.61
C GLU A 176 6.09 1.68 1.97
N GLY A 177 5.74 2.79 2.60
CA GLY A 177 4.90 3.83 2.06
C GLY A 177 5.74 5.08 1.73
N GLY A 178 6.42 5.06 0.59
CA GLY A 178 7.37 6.10 0.21
C GLY A 178 6.74 7.24 -0.59
N SER A 179 6.76 8.46 -0.01
CA SER A 179 6.52 9.73 -0.70
C SER A 179 5.21 9.79 -1.51
N GLY A 180 5.21 10.60 -2.57
CA GLY A 180 4.11 10.72 -3.54
C GLY A 180 3.76 9.42 -4.24
N GLY A 181 4.73 8.51 -4.38
CA GLY A 181 4.51 7.19 -4.98
C GLY A 181 3.54 6.31 -4.19
N ALA A 182 3.64 6.36 -2.87
CA ALA A 182 2.68 5.70 -1.97
C ALA A 182 1.37 6.50 -1.89
N LEU A 183 1.47 7.81 -1.76
CA LEU A 183 0.32 8.70 -1.61
C LEU A 183 -0.66 8.59 -2.78
N ALA A 184 -0.15 8.37 -4.01
CA ALA A 184 -0.95 8.17 -5.22
C ALA A 184 -1.91 6.98 -5.17
N LEU A 185 -1.79 6.09 -4.17
CA LEU A 185 -2.73 4.99 -3.89
C LEU A 185 -3.27 5.03 -2.45
N ALA A 186 -2.91 6.05 -1.66
CA ALA A 186 -3.27 6.13 -0.23
C ALA A 186 -4.31 7.22 0.09
N VAL A 187 -4.81 7.96 -0.90
CA VAL A 187 -5.97 8.84 -0.74
C VAL A 187 -7.23 7.97 -0.72
N ALA A 188 -7.78 7.72 0.46
CA ALA A 188 -8.83 6.74 0.66
C ALA A 188 -9.79 7.18 1.78
N ASP A 189 -10.99 6.58 1.83
CA ASP A 189 -11.93 6.78 2.93
C ASP A 189 -11.37 6.22 4.24
N GLU A 190 -10.63 5.10 4.15
CA GLU A 190 -9.88 4.52 5.27
C GLU A 190 -8.46 4.17 4.83
N VAL A 191 -7.48 4.51 5.67
CA VAL A 191 -6.08 4.11 5.50
C VAL A 191 -5.70 3.22 6.68
N TRP A 192 -5.38 1.97 6.37
CA TRP A 192 -4.85 1.03 7.35
C TRP A 192 -3.34 0.88 7.17
N MET A 193 -2.66 0.56 8.23
CA MET A 193 -1.22 0.37 8.20
C MET A 193 -0.83 -0.84 9.04
N MET A 194 -0.03 -1.72 8.45
CA MET A 194 0.51 -2.88 9.19
C MET A 194 1.49 -2.41 10.26
N GLU A 195 1.58 -3.18 11.36
CA GLU A 195 2.42 -2.81 12.51
C GLU A 195 3.89 -2.54 12.16
N ASN A 196 4.45 -3.32 11.24
CA ASN A 196 5.83 -3.19 10.79
C ASN A 196 5.96 -2.48 9.42
N ALA A 197 4.91 -1.81 8.96
CA ALA A 197 4.98 -0.92 7.81
C ALA A 197 5.49 0.46 8.25
N VAL A 198 5.98 1.23 7.28
CA VAL A 198 6.43 2.61 7.46
C VAL A 198 5.81 3.51 6.40
N TYR A 199 5.52 4.77 6.76
CA TYR A 199 4.97 5.74 5.83
C TYR A 199 5.63 7.10 6.03
N SER A 200 6.26 7.64 4.99
CA SER A 200 7.02 8.89 5.10
C SER A 200 7.25 9.56 3.74
N VAL A 201 7.53 10.87 3.80
CA VAL A 201 7.84 11.67 2.61
C VAL A 201 9.16 11.23 1.95
N LEU A 202 10.14 10.81 2.73
CA LEU A 202 11.45 10.32 2.24
C LEU A 202 11.98 9.24 3.16
N SER A 203 12.97 8.49 2.68
CA SER A 203 13.61 7.45 3.49
C SER A 203 14.42 8.06 4.65
N PRO A 204 14.63 7.34 5.76
CA PRO A 204 15.51 7.79 6.84
C PRO A 204 16.94 8.16 6.38
N GLU A 205 17.46 7.40 5.42
CA GLU A 205 18.75 7.68 4.79
C GLU A 205 18.74 9.02 4.03
N GLY A 206 17.66 9.28 3.29
CA GLY A 206 17.45 10.55 2.58
C GLY A 206 17.31 11.73 3.55
N PHE A 207 16.53 11.56 4.62
CA PHE A 207 16.38 12.55 5.68
C PHE A 207 17.73 12.90 6.31
N ALA A 208 18.49 11.90 6.74
CA ALA A 208 19.80 12.09 7.36
C ALA A 208 20.81 12.76 6.40
N SER A 209 20.80 12.38 5.12
CA SER A 209 21.65 12.98 4.10
C SER A 209 21.33 14.46 3.87
N ILE A 210 20.05 14.82 3.80
CA ILE A 210 19.62 16.20 3.51
C ILE A 210 19.87 17.11 4.71
N LEU A 211 19.42 16.70 5.90
CA LEU A 211 19.46 17.57 7.08
C LEU A 211 20.79 17.52 7.83
N TRP A 212 21.39 16.34 7.92
CA TRP A 212 22.60 16.14 8.74
C TRP A 212 23.86 15.89 7.91
N LYS A 213 23.73 15.84 6.57
CA LYS A 213 24.83 15.57 5.64
C LYS A 213 25.54 14.23 5.90
N ASP A 214 24.85 13.28 6.56
CA ASP A 214 25.39 11.97 6.92
C ASP A 214 24.30 10.89 6.85
N SER A 215 24.28 10.12 5.76
CA SER A 215 23.32 9.01 5.56
C SER A 215 23.48 7.86 6.57
N LYS A 216 24.63 7.73 7.23
CA LYS A 216 24.88 6.69 8.25
C LYS A 216 24.03 6.87 9.50
N ARG A 217 23.51 8.07 9.72
CA ARG A 217 22.59 8.38 10.83
C ARG A 217 21.13 8.03 10.56
N ALA A 218 20.86 7.15 9.58
CA ALA A 218 19.51 6.76 9.21
C ALA A 218 18.69 6.18 10.38
N SER A 219 19.30 5.43 11.30
CA SER A 219 18.62 4.88 12.47
C SER A 219 18.13 5.97 13.44
N GLU A 220 18.94 7.02 13.63
CA GLU A 220 18.56 8.18 14.42
C GLU A 220 17.44 8.96 13.72
N ALA A 221 17.57 9.14 12.39
CA ALA A 221 16.55 9.78 11.56
C ALA A 221 15.20 9.07 11.68
N ALA A 222 15.17 7.74 11.60
CA ALA A 222 13.93 6.96 11.75
C ALA A 222 13.23 7.24 13.09
N GLY A 223 13.99 7.43 14.17
CA GLY A 223 13.47 7.76 15.49
C GLY A 223 12.76 9.11 15.58
N VAL A 224 13.23 10.11 14.81
CA VAL A 224 12.65 11.47 14.84
C VAL A 224 11.57 11.70 13.80
N MET A 225 11.52 10.89 12.74
CA MET A 225 10.60 11.07 11.61
C MET A 225 9.15 10.70 11.92
N ARG A 226 8.88 9.97 13.00
CA ARG A 226 7.53 9.52 13.38
C ARG A 226 6.79 8.82 12.23
N LEU A 227 7.42 7.80 11.65
CA LEU A 227 6.99 7.13 10.43
C LEU A 227 6.26 5.77 10.67
N THR A 228 6.12 5.36 11.92
CA THR A 228 5.48 4.08 12.26
C THR A 228 3.96 4.19 12.36
N ALA A 229 3.27 3.06 12.26
CA ALA A 229 1.81 3.03 12.41
C ALA A 229 1.34 3.60 13.76
N ALA A 230 2.10 3.37 14.84
CA ALA A 230 1.80 3.91 16.16
C ALA A 230 1.93 5.44 16.18
N ASP A 231 3.02 5.98 15.63
CA ASP A 231 3.27 7.42 15.54
C ASP A 231 2.17 8.14 14.76
N LEU A 232 1.83 7.60 13.58
CA LEU A 232 0.82 8.21 12.70
C LEU A 232 -0.58 8.16 13.32
N LYS A 233 -0.89 7.10 14.06
CA LYS A 233 -2.14 7.01 14.81
C LYS A 233 -2.24 8.04 15.92
N GLU A 234 -1.12 8.39 16.54
CA GLU A 234 -1.07 9.42 17.60
C GLU A 234 -1.20 10.84 17.03
N LEU A 235 -0.74 11.08 15.80
CA LEU A 235 -0.76 12.38 15.12
C LEU A 235 -2.13 12.78 14.52
N LYS A 236 -3.14 11.98 14.70
CA LYS A 236 -4.51 12.25 14.21
C LYS A 236 -5.10 13.57 14.68
#